data_b647ac5a0658addcf2526ab73ecff7dd
#
_entry.id   b647ac5a0658addcf2526ab73ecff7dd
#
_cell.length_a   1.000
_cell.length_b   1.000
_cell.length_c   1.000
_cell.angle_alpha   90.00
_cell.angle_beta   90.00
_cell.angle_gamma   90.00
#
_symmetry.space_group_name_H-M   'P 1'
#
loop_
_entity.id
_entity.type
_entity.pdbx_description
1 polymer ?
#
loop_
_entity_poly.entity_id
_entity_poly.type
_entity_poly.pdbx_seq_one_letter_code
_entity_poly.pdbx_strand_id
1 'polypeptide(L)'
;EGGDWFNLQSMDILSYRQDLNMKKGLLSRTVKFRDKQDRETTLIQRRFVHMDRMHLAALETTIIPENWAGRVRVISGLDGSVINAGVERYKQLNSKHLEPAGNDAADHQTVCLLVETTQSRLRVSQAARTRVYSEDQRIEVERKLVEHPGCIGQELFIDVAKKKPVKIEKIVSLFTSRDFAISEPALDAVEAVGQAGSFDELLQGHRLQWDHLWNRCDIRLENSDRAQMILRLHNFHLLQTVSRNSIDLDV
;
A
#
# COMPACT_ATOMS: atom_id res chain seq x y z
N GLU A 1 14.45 0.52 19.58
CA GLU A 1 13.90 1.30 20.72
C GLU A 1 14.77 2.53 20.94
N GLY A 2 14.13 3.69 21.22
CA GLY A 2 14.84 4.94 21.54
C GLY A 2 15.27 5.78 20.32
N GLY A 3 14.91 5.41 19.11
CA GLY A 3 15.16 6.20 17.91
C GLY A 3 13.94 7.01 17.47
N ASP A 4 14.18 8.04 16.65
CA ASP A 4 13.12 8.82 16.01
C ASP A 4 12.40 7.99 14.94
N TRP A 5 11.14 8.33 14.65
CA TRP A 5 10.43 7.79 13.50
C TRP A 5 11.11 8.19 12.20
N PHE A 6 11.16 7.25 11.26
CA PHE A 6 11.69 7.54 9.93
C PHE A 6 10.85 8.66 9.26
N ASN A 7 11.53 9.74 8.89
CA ASN A 7 10.94 10.85 8.16
C ASN A 7 11.98 11.40 7.17
N LEU A 8 11.60 11.47 5.89
CA LEU A 8 12.48 11.97 4.82
C LEU A 8 12.99 13.40 5.05
N GLN A 9 12.25 14.22 5.81
CA GLN A 9 12.63 15.63 6.06
C GLN A 9 13.59 15.78 7.24
N SER A 10 13.66 14.80 8.15
CA SER A 10 14.44 14.90 9.39
C SER A 10 15.65 13.96 9.45
N MET A 11 15.76 13.02 8.50
CA MET A 11 16.88 12.07 8.41
C MET A 11 17.92 12.55 7.39
N ASP A 12 19.17 12.18 7.59
CA ASP A 12 20.23 12.36 6.60
C ASP A 12 20.07 11.33 5.48
N ILE A 13 19.59 11.80 4.30
CA ILE A 13 19.31 10.94 3.15
C ILE A 13 20.57 10.77 2.31
N LEU A 14 21.17 9.59 2.38
CA LEU A 14 22.38 9.24 1.64
C LEU A 14 22.11 8.92 0.17
N SER A 15 20.99 8.27 -0.12
CA SER A 15 20.52 8.08 -1.48
C SER A 15 18.99 7.91 -1.54
N TYR A 16 18.39 8.37 -2.62
CA TYR A 16 16.95 8.23 -2.88
C TYR A 16 16.73 7.89 -4.34
N ARG A 17 15.94 6.85 -4.60
CA ARG A 17 15.50 6.49 -5.93
C ARG A 17 14.05 6.01 -5.89
N GLN A 18 13.25 6.49 -6.84
CA GLN A 18 11.88 6.03 -7.04
C GLN A 18 11.67 5.74 -8.53
N ASP A 19 11.17 4.57 -8.83
CA ASP A 19 10.95 4.08 -10.17
C ASP A 19 9.52 3.57 -10.35
N LEU A 20 8.84 4.04 -11.40
CA LEU A 20 7.60 3.46 -11.87
C LEU A 20 7.87 2.58 -13.08
N ASN A 21 7.70 1.28 -12.92
CA ASN A 21 7.76 0.35 -14.04
C ASN A 21 6.36 0.21 -14.65
N MET A 22 6.05 1.01 -15.67
CA MET A 22 4.74 1.04 -16.32
C MET A 22 4.38 -0.31 -16.97
N LYS A 23 5.37 -1.03 -17.51
CA LYS A 23 5.14 -2.35 -18.11
C LYS A 23 4.63 -3.37 -17.10
N LYS A 24 5.07 -3.25 -15.84
CA LYS A 24 4.71 -4.17 -14.74
C LYS A 24 3.69 -3.58 -13.78
N GLY A 25 3.29 -2.32 -13.95
CA GLY A 25 2.40 -1.62 -13.02
C GLY A 25 2.96 -1.55 -11.58
N LEU A 26 4.28 -1.47 -11.45
CA LEU A 26 4.97 -1.58 -10.16
C LEU A 26 5.71 -0.30 -9.82
N LEU A 27 5.41 0.28 -8.67
CA LEU A 27 6.16 1.38 -8.10
C LEU A 27 7.16 0.85 -7.07
N SER A 28 8.43 1.21 -7.25
CA SER A 28 9.53 0.86 -6.34
C SER A 28 10.20 2.11 -5.81
N ARG A 29 10.58 2.09 -4.53
CA ARG A 29 11.34 3.17 -3.88
C ARG A 29 12.48 2.56 -3.08
N THR A 30 13.67 3.09 -3.26
CA THR A 30 14.84 2.74 -2.44
C THR A 30 15.35 4.00 -1.77
N VAL A 31 15.51 3.95 -0.46
CA VAL A 31 16.04 5.05 0.35
C VAL A 31 17.13 4.50 1.24
N LYS A 32 18.34 5.07 1.16
CA LYS A 32 19.38 4.84 2.16
C LYS A 32 19.50 6.10 2.99
N PHE A 33 19.43 5.96 4.31
CA PHE A 33 19.48 7.08 5.22
C PHE A 33 20.34 6.77 6.46
N ARG A 34 20.75 7.83 7.14
CA ARG A 34 21.46 7.79 8.40
C ARG A 34 20.64 8.52 9.46
N ASP A 35 20.50 7.92 10.62
CA ASP A 35 19.87 8.57 11.77
C ASP A 35 20.86 9.35 12.64
N LYS A 36 20.37 10.01 13.69
CA LYS A 36 21.17 10.81 14.62
C LYS A 36 22.19 10.00 15.44
N GLN A 37 22.14 8.68 15.38
CA GLN A 37 23.05 7.75 16.07
C GLN A 37 24.04 7.10 15.09
N ASP A 38 24.21 7.70 13.90
CA ASP A 38 25.06 7.20 12.82
C ASP A 38 24.71 5.79 12.33
N ARG A 39 23.45 5.35 12.54
CA ARG A 39 22.98 4.08 12.04
C ARG A 39 22.49 4.26 10.59
N GLU A 40 23.11 3.52 9.68
CA GLU A 40 22.72 3.51 8.27
C GLU A 40 21.71 2.39 8.01
N THR A 41 20.62 2.73 7.34
CA THR A 41 19.56 1.80 6.98
C THR A 41 19.16 2.00 5.53
N THR A 42 19.00 0.89 4.79
CA THR A 42 18.38 0.89 3.47
C THR A 42 16.95 0.40 3.58
N LEU A 43 16.01 1.20 3.08
CA LEU A 43 14.60 0.81 2.90
C LEU A 43 14.31 0.59 1.42
N ILE A 44 13.77 -0.58 1.08
CA ILE A 44 13.27 -0.88 -0.26
C ILE A 44 11.78 -1.12 -0.14
N GLN A 45 10.98 -0.38 -0.91
CA GLN A 45 9.54 -0.55 -0.95
C GLN A 45 9.09 -0.86 -2.35
N ARG A 46 8.19 -1.85 -2.48
CA ARG A 46 7.50 -2.21 -3.71
C ARG A 46 6.01 -2.14 -3.46
N ARG A 47 5.24 -1.56 -4.37
CA ARG A 47 3.78 -1.49 -4.21
C ARG A 47 3.06 -1.48 -5.55
N PHE A 48 1.85 -2.04 -5.53
CA PHE A 48 0.92 -2.00 -6.66
C PHE A 48 -0.52 -2.16 -6.17
N VAL A 49 -1.47 -1.69 -6.99
CA VAL A 49 -2.87 -2.05 -6.92
C VAL A 49 -3.10 -3.13 -7.98
N HIS A 50 -3.75 -4.24 -7.61
CA HIS A 50 -3.82 -5.40 -8.47
C HIS A 50 -4.75 -5.17 -9.67
N MET A 51 -4.25 -5.32 -10.89
CA MET A 51 -4.95 -4.92 -12.10
C MET A 51 -6.12 -5.85 -12.49
N ASP A 52 -6.13 -7.10 -12.01
CA ASP A 52 -7.21 -8.05 -12.24
C ASP A 52 -8.11 -8.19 -10.99
N ARG A 53 -7.50 -8.34 -9.81
CA ARG A 53 -8.22 -8.43 -8.53
C ARG A 53 -8.36 -7.01 -7.95
N MET A 54 -9.27 -6.23 -8.50
CA MET A 54 -9.40 -4.78 -8.29
C MET A 54 -9.58 -4.34 -6.83
N HIS A 55 -10.01 -5.24 -5.95
CA HIS A 55 -10.14 -4.96 -4.52
C HIS A 55 -8.83 -5.11 -3.75
N LEU A 56 -7.74 -5.59 -4.37
CA LEU A 56 -6.49 -5.88 -3.69
C LEU A 56 -5.38 -4.89 -4.04
N ALA A 57 -4.64 -4.51 -3.02
CA ALA A 57 -3.38 -3.80 -3.14
C ALA A 57 -2.31 -4.50 -2.30
N ALA A 58 -1.05 -4.37 -2.69
CA ALA A 58 0.07 -4.96 -1.99
C ALA A 58 1.21 -3.96 -1.80
N LEU A 59 1.78 -3.98 -0.61
CA LEU A 59 2.97 -3.23 -0.24
C LEU A 59 3.96 -4.18 0.43
N GLU A 60 5.20 -4.19 -0.04
CA GLU A 60 6.32 -4.85 0.61
C GLU A 60 7.36 -3.81 1.01
N THR A 61 7.84 -3.86 2.24
CA THR A 61 8.92 -3.03 2.74
C THR A 61 10.05 -3.92 3.24
N THR A 62 11.23 -3.79 2.64
CA THR A 62 12.45 -4.45 3.10
C THR A 62 13.30 -3.45 3.89
N ILE A 63 13.69 -3.83 5.10
CA ILE A 63 14.58 -3.07 5.98
C ILE A 63 15.92 -3.78 6.00
N ILE A 64 17.00 -3.07 5.67
CA ILE A 64 18.38 -3.59 5.71
C ILE A 64 19.21 -2.69 6.63
N PRO A 65 19.50 -3.11 7.85
CA PRO A 65 20.48 -2.41 8.70
C PRO A 65 21.88 -2.58 8.12
N GLU A 66 22.54 -1.49 7.72
CA GLU A 66 23.83 -1.55 7.03
C GLU A 66 25.00 -1.74 8.00
N ASN A 67 24.97 -1.01 9.13
CA ASN A 67 26.09 -0.95 10.08
C ASN A 67 25.70 -1.23 11.53
N TRP A 68 24.43 -1.60 11.78
CA TRP A 68 23.89 -1.79 13.13
C TRP A 68 23.03 -3.06 13.23
N ALA A 69 22.71 -3.45 14.46
CA ALA A 69 21.72 -4.47 14.82
C ALA A 69 20.92 -3.94 16.01
N GLY A 70 19.72 -4.46 16.21
CA GLY A 70 18.84 -4.06 17.31
C GLY A 70 17.39 -4.31 17.03
N ARG A 71 16.49 -3.57 17.66
CA ARG A 71 15.05 -3.73 17.55
C ARG A 71 14.43 -2.55 16.79
N VAL A 72 13.63 -2.85 15.77
CA VAL A 72 12.87 -1.88 14.97
C VAL A 72 11.40 -1.96 15.37
N ARG A 73 10.79 -0.79 15.52
CA ARG A 73 9.35 -0.64 15.71
C ARG A 73 8.70 -0.21 14.39
N VAL A 74 7.70 -0.94 13.93
CA VAL A 74 6.98 -0.67 12.68
C VAL A 74 5.49 -0.61 12.96
N ILE A 75 4.82 0.44 12.50
CA ILE A 75 3.36 0.54 12.54
C ILE A 75 2.82 0.20 11.15
N SER A 76 1.95 -0.81 11.09
CA SER A 76 1.16 -1.15 9.92
C SER A 76 -0.30 -0.90 10.24
N GLY A 77 -0.89 0.16 9.67
CA GLY A 77 -2.24 0.59 10.00
C GLY A 77 -3.08 0.98 8.80
N LEU A 78 -4.37 1.14 9.06
CA LEU A 78 -5.39 1.71 8.19
C LEU A 78 -5.86 3.01 8.83
N ASP A 79 -5.96 4.07 8.03
CA ASP A 79 -6.37 5.40 8.46
C ASP A 79 -7.56 5.86 7.63
N GLY A 80 -8.72 5.94 8.25
CA GLY A 80 -9.95 6.48 7.68
C GLY A 80 -10.20 7.95 8.03
N SER A 81 -9.28 8.59 8.76
CA SER A 81 -9.36 10.01 9.11
C SER A 81 -8.82 10.95 8.02
N VAL A 82 -8.53 10.39 6.83
CA VAL A 82 -8.00 11.15 5.69
C VAL A 82 -8.92 12.32 5.31
N ILE A 83 -8.30 13.45 4.98
CA ILE A 83 -9.00 14.65 4.54
C ILE A 83 -8.69 14.93 3.06
N ASN A 84 -9.63 15.53 2.35
CA ASN A 84 -9.42 15.95 0.96
C ASN A 84 -8.69 17.30 0.90
N ALA A 85 -7.41 17.31 1.25
CA ALA A 85 -6.59 18.54 1.30
C ALA A 85 -6.15 19.03 -0.09
N GLY A 86 -6.26 18.20 -1.13
CA GLY A 86 -5.77 18.51 -2.49
C GLY A 86 -6.73 19.31 -3.35
N VAL A 87 -7.99 19.47 -2.95
CA VAL A 87 -9.01 20.15 -3.75
C VAL A 87 -9.28 21.55 -3.19
N GLU A 88 -8.87 22.56 -3.94
CA GLU A 88 -8.95 23.97 -3.52
C GLU A 88 -10.38 24.43 -3.25
N ARG A 89 -11.34 23.91 -4.03
CA ARG A 89 -12.79 24.15 -3.85
C ARG A 89 -13.30 23.79 -2.45
N TYR A 90 -12.71 22.80 -1.80
CA TYR A 90 -13.15 22.31 -0.48
C TYR A 90 -12.37 22.93 0.68
N LYS A 91 -11.44 23.86 0.44
CA LYS A 91 -10.71 24.55 1.52
C LYS A 91 -11.60 25.33 2.47
N GLN A 92 -12.76 25.80 2.00
CA GLN A 92 -13.77 26.49 2.83
C GLN A 92 -14.67 25.53 3.62
N LEU A 93 -14.65 24.25 3.31
CA LEU A 93 -15.31 23.16 4.01
C LEU A 93 -14.28 22.47 4.90
N ASN A 94 -14.72 21.69 5.87
CA ASN A 94 -13.82 20.96 6.77
C ASN A 94 -13.03 19.85 6.07
N SER A 95 -13.25 19.62 4.77
CA SER A 95 -12.61 18.59 3.93
C SER A 95 -12.72 17.15 4.47
N LYS A 96 -13.56 16.93 5.47
CA LYS A 96 -13.83 15.62 6.07
C LYS A 96 -15.05 15.02 5.40
N HIS A 97 -14.84 13.90 4.72
CA HIS A 97 -15.89 13.21 3.98
C HIS A 97 -16.18 11.82 4.53
N LEU A 98 -15.36 11.35 5.49
CA LEU A 98 -15.48 10.04 6.10
C LEU A 98 -15.72 10.17 7.60
N GLU A 99 -16.59 9.31 8.11
CA GLU A 99 -16.86 9.11 9.53
C GLU A 99 -16.51 7.68 9.93
N PRO A 100 -15.92 7.46 11.12
CA PRO A 100 -15.69 6.12 11.62
C PRO A 100 -17.01 5.35 11.77
N ALA A 101 -17.06 4.12 11.25
CA ALA A 101 -18.21 3.24 11.37
C ALA A 101 -17.89 1.92 12.10
N GLY A 102 -16.61 1.59 12.28
CA GLY A 102 -16.15 0.46 13.05
C GLY A 102 -14.69 0.09 12.80
N ASN A 103 -14.11 -0.63 13.73
CA ASN A 103 -12.78 -1.28 13.59
C ASN A 103 -12.82 -2.64 14.28
N ASP A 104 -12.05 -3.57 13.75
CA ASP A 104 -11.92 -4.90 14.32
C ASP A 104 -10.55 -5.51 14.01
N ALA A 105 -10.04 -6.32 14.93
CA ALA A 105 -8.91 -7.19 14.69
C ALA A 105 -9.46 -8.58 14.32
N ALA A 106 -9.54 -8.87 13.03
CA ALA A 106 -10.09 -10.13 12.53
C ALA A 106 -9.27 -11.35 12.97
N ASP A 107 -7.95 -11.18 13.06
CA ASP A 107 -7.00 -12.13 13.63
C ASP A 107 -5.70 -11.40 14.08
N HIS A 108 -4.72 -12.16 14.56
CA HIS A 108 -3.45 -11.60 15.04
C HIS A 108 -2.59 -10.92 13.96
N GLN A 109 -2.91 -11.06 12.66
CA GLN A 109 -2.20 -10.44 11.53
C GLN A 109 -3.07 -9.52 10.70
N THR A 110 -4.40 -9.55 10.90
CA THR A 110 -5.38 -8.89 10.06
C THR A 110 -6.20 -7.91 10.88
N VAL A 111 -6.21 -6.66 10.43
CA VAL A 111 -7.07 -5.59 10.97
C VAL A 111 -8.06 -5.15 9.91
N CYS A 112 -9.25 -4.73 10.33
CA CYS A 112 -10.32 -4.24 9.49
C CYS A 112 -10.78 -2.86 9.97
N LEU A 113 -10.98 -1.95 9.03
CA LEU A 113 -11.50 -0.61 9.26
C LEU A 113 -12.76 -0.41 8.41
N LEU A 114 -13.83 0.04 9.02
CA LEU A 114 -15.05 0.46 8.35
C LEU A 114 -15.24 1.98 8.55
N VAL A 115 -15.42 2.68 7.45
CA VAL A 115 -15.78 4.09 7.43
C VAL A 115 -17.02 4.30 6.58
N GLU A 116 -17.72 5.39 6.82
CA GLU A 116 -18.91 5.78 6.07
C GLU A 116 -18.76 7.21 5.53
N THR A 117 -19.22 7.46 4.31
CA THR A 117 -19.23 8.82 3.76
C THR A 117 -20.32 9.66 4.45
N THR A 118 -19.99 10.90 4.83
CA THR A 118 -20.86 11.78 5.63
C THR A 118 -22.21 12.11 4.97
N GLN A 119 -22.26 12.21 3.65
CA GLN A 119 -23.47 12.61 2.91
C GLN A 119 -24.14 11.44 2.20
N SER A 120 -23.39 10.67 1.42
CA SER A 120 -23.93 9.58 0.61
C SER A 120 -24.15 8.28 1.38
N ARG A 121 -23.69 8.21 2.64
CA ARG A 121 -23.83 7.05 3.54
C ARG A 121 -23.28 5.75 2.91
N LEU A 122 -22.26 5.89 2.09
CA LEU A 122 -21.57 4.75 1.50
C LEU A 122 -20.57 4.18 2.51
N ARG A 123 -20.69 2.90 2.78
CA ARG A 123 -19.74 2.18 3.61
C ARG A 123 -18.53 1.79 2.78
N VAL A 124 -17.35 2.05 3.32
CA VAL A 124 -16.06 1.64 2.74
C VAL A 124 -15.33 0.82 3.79
N SER A 125 -15.07 -0.43 3.47
CA SER A 125 -14.32 -1.33 4.33
C SER A 125 -12.95 -1.59 3.76
N GLN A 126 -11.95 -1.54 4.62
CA GLN A 126 -10.57 -1.93 4.31
C GLN A 126 -10.12 -3.01 5.29
N ALA A 127 -9.51 -4.06 4.79
CA ALA A 127 -8.79 -5.01 5.64
C ALA A 127 -7.31 -5.03 5.24
N ALA A 128 -6.43 -5.18 6.21
CA ALA A 128 -4.99 -5.26 5.99
C ALA A 128 -4.39 -6.43 6.76
N ARG A 129 -3.75 -7.34 6.03
CA ARG A 129 -2.97 -8.44 6.58
C ARG A 129 -1.49 -8.09 6.51
N THR A 130 -0.79 -8.16 7.66
CA THR A 130 0.64 -7.86 7.75
C THR A 130 1.44 -9.07 8.20
N ARG A 131 2.43 -9.48 7.41
CA ARG A 131 3.35 -10.60 7.68
C ARG A 131 4.79 -10.13 7.64
N VAL A 132 5.65 -10.79 8.42
CA VAL A 132 7.08 -10.49 8.48
C VAL A 132 7.87 -11.70 8.04
N TYR A 133 8.93 -11.46 7.26
CA TYR A 133 9.81 -12.50 6.74
C TYR A 133 11.27 -12.14 7.01
N SER A 134 12.06 -13.14 7.38
CA SER A 134 13.52 -13.06 7.47
C SER A 134 14.11 -14.23 6.68
N GLU A 135 15.09 -13.97 5.82
CA GLU A 135 15.70 -14.99 4.96
C GLU A 135 14.65 -15.80 4.17
N ASP A 136 13.63 -15.10 3.65
CA ASP A 136 12.46 -15.64 2.92
C ASP A 136 11.57 -16.61 3.73
N GLN A 137 11.81 -16.76 5.01
CA GLN A 137 10.94 -17.52 5.92
C GLN A 137 10.04 -16.58 6.70
N ARG A 138 8.75 -16.94 6.80
CA ARG A 138 7.80 -16.22 7.65
C ARG A 138 8.22 -16.39 9.11
N ILE A 139 8.30 -15.26 9.81
CA ILE A 139 8.61 -15.22 11.24
C ILE A 139 7.44 -14.61 12.02
N GLU A 140 7.23 -15.09 13.22
CA GLU A 140 6.32 -14.46 14.17
C GLU A 140 7.08 -13.39 14.96
N VAL A 141 6.44 -12.26 15.18
CA VAL A 141 6.99 -11.12 15.90
C VAL A 141 6.01 -10.62 16.96
N GLU A 142 6.53 -9.98 17.99
CA GLU A 142 5.67 -9.31 18.98
C GLU A 142 4.83 -8.25 18.29
N ARG A 143 3.50 -8.23 18.60
CA ARG A 143 2.53 -7.31 18.02
C ARG A 143 1.69 -6.67 19.11
N LYS A 144 1.39 -5.39 18.93
CA LYS A 144 0.40 -4.69 19.77
C LYS A 144 -0.63 -4.05 18.87
N LEU A 145 -1.90 -4.24 19.18
CA LEU A 145 -2.99 -3.55 18.51
C LEU A 145 -2.95 -2.06 18.88
N VAL A 146 -3.14 -1.21 17.89
CA VAL A 146 -3.24 0.25 18.04
C VAL A 146 -4.55 0.68 17.44
N GLU A 147 -5.44 1.25 18.28
CA GLU A 147 -6.78 1.67 17.86
C GLU A 147 -7.03 3.11 18.28
N HIS A 148 -7.58 3.86 17.35
CA HIS A 148 -8.11 5.20 17.57
C HIS A 148 -9.39 5.35 16.74
N PRO A 149 -10.29 6.30 17.06
CA PRO A 149 -11.47 6.55 16.23
C PRO A 149 -11.07 6.78 14.76
N GLY A 150 -11.55 5.92 13.88
CA GLY A 150 -11.23 5.96 12.45
C GLY A 150 -9.87 5.42 12.04
N CYS A 151 -9.10 4.86 12.97
CA CYS A 151 -7.79 4.26 12.67
C CYS A 151 -7.61 2.94 13.41
N ILE A 152 -7.04 1.95 12.75
CA ILE A 152 -6.63 0.69 13.37
C ILE A 152 -5.32 0.22 12.76
N GLY A 153 -4.45 -0.38 13.58
CA GLY A 153 -3.18 -0.90 13.11
C GLY A 153 -2.52 -1.84 14.10
N GLN A 154 -1.39 -2.35 13.70
CA GLN A 154 -0.52 -3.19 14.53
C GLN A 154 0.85 -2.54 14.61
N GLU A 155 1.34 -2.44 15.82
CA GLU A 155 2.73 -2.09 16.12
C GLU A 155 3.53 -3.39 16.23
N LEU A 156 4.51 -3.52 15.35
CA LEU A 156 5.37 -4.71 15.23
C LEU A 156 6.74 -4.39 15.84
N PHE A 157 7.25 -5.30 16.64
CA PHE A 157 8.60 -5.22 17.21
C PHE A 157 9.47 -6.30 16.58
N ILE A 158 10.46 -5.88 15.81
CA ILE A 158 11.23 -6.75 14.92
C ILE A 158 12.71 -6.64 15.28
N ASP A 159 13.32 -7.75 15.66
CA ASP A 159 14.78 -7.82 15.87
C ASP A 159 15.46 -7.93 14.50
N VAL A 160 16.41 -7.04 14.27
CA VAL A 160 17.14 -6.93 13.01
C VAL A 160 18.63 -7.07 13.23
N ALA A 161 19.31 -7.73 12.31
CA ALA A 161 20.75 -7.94 12.36
C ALA A 161 21.44 -7.21 11.20
N LYS A 162 22.69 -6.80 11.45
CA LYS A 162 23.52 -6.10 10.46
C LYS A 162 23.57 -6.86 9.14
N LYS A 163 23.24 -6.16 8.04
CA LYS A 163 23.21 -6.64 6.66
C LYS A 163 22.22 -7.79 6.39
N LYS A 164 21.34 -8.12 7.34
CA LYS A 164 20.30 -9.10 7.12
C LYS A 164 18.99 -8.38 6.78
N PRO A 165 18.40 -8.62 5.59
CA PRO A 165 17.14 -8.02 5.21
C PRO A 165 15.98 -8.64 5.98
N VAL A 166 15.06 -7.80 6.43
CA VAL A 166 13.76 -8.20 6.94
C VAL A 166 12.68 -7.60 6.05
N LYS A 167 11.75 -8.43 5.58
CA LYS A 167 10.63 -8.02 4.74
C LYS A 167 9.34 -7.94 5.55
N ILE A 168 8.58 -6.89 5.32
CA ILE A 168 7.24 -6.68 5.86
C ILE A 168 6.30 -6.62 4.66
N GLU A 169 5.45 -7.62 4.57
CA GLU A 169 4.40 -7.73 3.56
C GLU A 169 3.09 -7.20 4.13
N LYS A 170 2.47 -6.26 3.44
CA LYS A 170 1.12 -5.79 3.75
C LYS A 170 0.23 -5.97 2.52
N ILE A 171 -0.77 -6.84 2.65
CA ILE A 171 -1.83 -7.02 1.64
C ILE A 171 -3.07 -6.30 2.15
N VAL A 172 -3.66 -5.48 1.30
CA VAL A 172 -4.84 -4.67 1.64
C VAL A 172 -5.96 -4.99 0.68
N SER A 173 -7.16 -5.12 1.22
CA SER A 173 -8.40 -5.12 0.42
C SER A 173 -9.22 -3.87 0.69
N LEU A 174 -10.02 -3.47 -0.31
CA LEU A 174 -10.98 -2.38 -0.21
C LEU A 174 -12.29 -2.79 -0.88
N PHE A 175 -13.38 -2.72 -0.14
CA PHE A 175 -14.74 -2.99 -0.60
C PHE A 175 -15.67 -1.86 -0.20
N THR A 176 -16.72 -1.68 -0.97
CA THR A 176 -17.72 -0.65 -0.72
C THR A 176 -19.13 -1.25 -0.75
N SER A 177 -20.09 -0.56 -0.13
CA SER A 177 -21.50 -0.94 -0.23
C SER A 177 -22.12 -0.77 -1.63
N ARG A 178 -21.33 -0.27 -2.60
CA ARG A 178 -21.73 -0.19 -4.03
C ARG A 178 -21.27 -1.38 -4.87
N ASP A 179 -20.39 -2.22 -4.32
CA ASP A 179 -19.93 -3.40 -5.04
C ASP A 179 -21.07 -4.39 -5.21
N PHE A 180 -21.12 -5.06 -6.36
CA PHE A 180 -22.20 -5.98 -6.69
C PHE A 180 -22.22 -7.18 -5.74
N ALA A 181 -23.43 -7.56 -5.30
CA ALA A 181 -23.70 -8.70 -4.46
C ALA A 181 -23.01 -8.68 -3.07
N ILE A 182 -22.60 -7.51 -2.58
CA ILE A 182 -22.00 -7.35 -1.27
C ILE A 182 -23.00 -6.77 -0.29
N SER A 183 -23.33 -7.54 0.76
CA SER A 183 -24.19 -7.08 1.85
C SER A 183 -23.39 -6.51 3.02
N GLU A 184 -22.21 -7.10 3.31
CA GLU A 184 -21.34 -6.72 4.42
C GLU A 184 -19.90 -6.54 3.94
N PRO A 185 -19.51 -5.32 3.50
CA PRO A 185 -18.19 -5.05 2.94
C PRO A 185 -17.02 -5.43 3.86
N ALA A 186 -17.23 -5.44 5.18
CA ALA A 186 -16.19 -5.79 6.14
C ALA A 186 -15.82 -7.28 6.07
N LEU A 187 -16.81 -8.15 5.93
CA LEU A 187 -16.58 -9.60 5.82
C LEU A 187 -15.84 -9.92 4.53
N ASP A 188 -16.29 -9.36 3.40
CA ASP A 188 -15.65 -9.56 2.10
C ASP A 188 -14.20 -9.03 2.09
N ALA A 189 -13.95 -7.89 2.75
CA ALA A 189 -12.61 -7.34 2.87
C ALA A 189 -11.67 -8.28 3.65
N VAL A 190 -12.11 -8.81 4.78
CA VAL A 190 -11.34 -9.75 5.60
C VAL A 190 -11.10 -11.06 4.85
N GLU A 191 -12.14 -11.62 4.22
CA GLU A 191 -12.02 -12.85 3.44
C GLU A 191 -11.03 -12.67 2.29
N ALA A 192 -11.10 -11.57 1.55
CA ALA A 192 -10.23 -11.30 0.41
C ALA A 192 -8.74 -11.27 0.79
N VAL A 193 -8.36 -10.65 1.92
CA VAL A 193 -6.96 -10.68 2.39
C VAL A 193 -6.57 -12.03 2.98
N GLY A 194 -7.53 -12.76 3.57
CA GLY A 194 -7.33 -14.12 4.06
C GLY A 194 -6.94 -15.08 2.94
N GLN A 195 -7.68 -15.01 1.82
CA GLN A 195 -7.48 -15.82 0.61
C GLN A 195 -6.36 -15.29 -0.30
N ALA A 196 -5.90 -14.06 -0.10
CA ALA A 196 -4.81 -13.51 -0.88
C ALA A 196 -3.51 -14.30 -0.63
N GLY A 197 -2.79 -14.63 -1.68
CA GLY A 197 -1.46 -15.21 -1.62
C GLY A 197 -0.42 -14.25 -1.03
N SER A 198 0.83 -14.51 -1.29
CA SER A 198 1.96 -13.64 -0.96
C SER A 198 2.04 -12.43 -1.91
N PHE A 199 2.88 -11.45 -1.57
CA PHE A 199 3.19 -10.31 -2.45
C PHE A 199 3.65 -10.76 -3.84
N ASP A 200 4.55 -11.75 -3.91
CA ASP A 200 5.12 -12.19 -5.18
C ASP A 200 4.11 -12.98 -6.03
N GLU A 201 3.22 -13.79 -5.41
CA GLU A 201 2.12 -14.46 -6.11
C GLU A 201 1.12 -13.44 -6.69
N LEU A 202 0.74 -12.44 -5.91
CA LEU A 202 -0.12 -11.35 -6.40
C LEU A 202 0.56 -10.55 -7.52
N LEU A 203 1.86 -10.26 -7.37
CA LEU A 203 2.63 -9.54 -8.38
C LEU A 203 2.71 -10.32 -9.70
N GLN A 204 2.78 -11.65 -9.65
CA GLN A 204 2.78 -12.48 -10.86
C GLN A 204 1.46 -12.35 -11.64
N GLY A 205 0.31 -12.48 -10.97
CA GLY A 205 -1.01 -12.30 -11.59
C GLY A 205 -1.21 -10.88 -12.13
N HIS A 206 -0.79 -9.88 -11.35
CA HIS A 206 -0.82 -8.48 -11.74
C HIS A 206 0.00 -8.19 -13.02
N ARG A 207 1.21 -8.74 -13.11
CA ARG A 207 2.08 -8.61 -14.30
C ARG A 207 1.45 -9.24 -15.54
N LEU A 208 0.86 -10.43 -15.39
CA LEU A 208 0.19 -11.11 -16.49
C LEU A 208 -0.93 -10.26 -17.07
N GLN A 209 -1.72 -9.62 -16.21
CA GLN A 209 -2.78 -8.71 -16.66
C GLN A 209 -2.25 -7.47 -17.37
N TRP A 210 -1.17 -6.85 -16.86
CA TRP A 210 -0.51 -5.76 -17.56
C TRP A 210 0.06 -6.18 -18.92
N ASP A 211 0.67 -7.36 -19.01
CA ASP A 211 1.17 -7.89 -20.30
C ASP A 211 0.02 -8.04 -21.30
N HIS A 212 -1.16 -8.53 -20.87
CA HIS A 212 -2.35 -8.61 -21.74
C HIS A 212 -2.83 -7.22 -22.20
N LEU A 213 -2.87 -6.24 -21.32
CA LEU A 213 -3.27 -4.87 -21.66
C LEU A 213 -2.29 -4.22 -22.61
N TRP A 214 -1.00 -4.27 -22.32
CA TRP A 214 0.03 -3.69 -23.20
C TRP A 214 0.07 -4.34 -24.59
N ASN A 215 -0.17 -5.63 -24.69
CA ASN A 215 -0.25 -6.30 -25.99
C ASN A 215 -1.42 -5.80 -26.88
N ARG A 216 -2.45 -5.21 -26.27
CA ARG A 216 -3.61 -4.68 -26.97
C ARG A 216 -3.58 -3.17 -27.19
N CYS A 217 -2.98 -2.43 -26.27
CA CYS A 217 -3.08 -0.98 -26.18
C CYS A 217 -1.76 -0.23 -26.41
N ASP A 218 -0.62 -0.91 -26.59
CA ASP A 218 0.66 -0.24 -26.82
C ASP A 218 0.68 0.40 -28.21
N ILE A 219 0.82 1.72 -28.23
CA ILE A 219 1.00 2.50 -29.44
C ILE A 219 2.48 2.80 -29.57
N ARG A 220 3.10 2.41 -30.70
CA ARG A 220 4.52 2.64 -30.95
C ARG A 220 4.70 3.87 -31.83
N LEU A 221 5.55 4.77 -31.37
CA LEU A 221 5.99 5.94 -32.12
C LEU A 221 7.42 5.68 -32.63
N GLU A 222 7.65 6.04 -33.88
CA GLU A 222 8.98 6.04 -34.45
C GLU A 222 9.68 7.37 -34.17
N ASN A 223 10.99 7.32 -33.94
CA ASN A 223 11.88 8.48 -33.85
C ASN A 223 11.75 9.41 -32.64
N SER A 224 11.08 9.00 -31.53
CA SER A 224 11.06 9.81 -30.32
C SER A 224 10.82 9.00 -29.05
N ASP A 225 11.90 8.65 -28.35
CA ASP A 225 11.83 7.92 -27.08
C ASP A 225 11.07 8.69 -26.00
N ARG A 226 11.22 10.02 -25.96
CA ARG A 226 10.52 10.89 -25.00
C ARG A 226 9.02 10.91 -25.25
N ALA A 227 8.58 11.09 -26.51
CA ALA A 227 7.18 11.07 -26.86
C ALA A 227 6.56 9.69 -26.60
N GLN A 228 7.30 8.61 -26.92
CA GLN A 228 6.90 7.25 -26.62
C GLN A 228 6.69 7.01 -25.13
N MET A 229 7.61 7.50 -24.29
CA MET A 229 7.47 7.40 -22.82
C MET A 229 6.25 8.16 -22.32
N ILE A 230 6.02 9.39 -22.79
CA ILE A 230 4.86 10.21 -22.39
C ILE A 230 3.56 9.52 -22.80
N LEU A 231 3.46 9.04 -24.03
CA LEU A 231 2.29 8.34 -24.52
C LEU A 231 1.99 7.08 -23.68
N ARG A 232 3.00 6.27 -23.37
CA ARG A 232 2.83 5.11 -22.50
C ARG A 232 2.42 5.49 -21.08
N LEU A 233 2.91 6.61 -20.56
CA LEU A 233 2.49 7.11 -19.25
C LEU A 233 1.00 7.49 -19.24
N HIS A 234 0.52 8.18 -20.27
CA HIS A 234 -0.91 8.53 -20.39
C HIS A 234 -1.76 7.26 -20.54
N ASN A 235 -1.38 6.33 -21.41
CA ASN A 235 -2.08 5.05 -21.55
C ASN A 235 -2.10 4.26 -20.23
N PHE A 236 -0.99 4.26 -19.50
CA PHE A 236 -0.90 3.61 -18.19
C PHE A 236 -1.92 4.23 -17.20
N HIS A 237 -2.03 5.56 -17.15
CA HIS A 237 -3.02 6.22 -16.30
C HIS A 237 -4.45 5.92 -16.74
N LEU A 238 -4.76 6.00 -18.02
CA LEU A 238 -6.10 5.67 -18.54
C LEU A 238 -6.53 4.24 -18.23
N LEU A 239 -5.62 3.27 -18.43
CA LEU A 239 -5.92 1.86 -18.14
C LEU A 239 -6.20 1.60 -16.66
N GLN A 240 -5.68 2.40 -15.74
CA GLN A 240 -5.94 2.28 -14.31
C GLN A 240 -7.30 2.86 -13.89
N THR A 241 -7.91 3.73 -14.69
CA THR A 241 -9.22 4.32 -14.37
C THR A 241 -10.37 3.39 -14.72
N VAL A 242 -10.13 2.37 -15.55
CA VAL A 242 -11.15 1.42 -15.99
C VAL A 242 -11.18 0.21 -15.07
N SER A 243 -12.33 -0.04 -14.45
CA SER A 243 -12.56 -1.26 -13.70
C SER A 243 -13.94 -1.85 -14.05
N ARG A 244 -14.13 -3.14 -13.82
CA ARG A 244 -15.42 -3.80 -14.02
C ARG A 244 -16.51 -3.28 -13.08
N ASN A 245 -16.11 -2.64 -11.98
CA ASN A 245 -17.00 -2.08 -10.97
C ASN A 245 -17.25 -0.57 -11.17
N SER A 246 -16.57 0.07 -12.11
CA SER A 246 -16.82 1.48 -12.44
C SER A 246 -17.97 1.58 -13.42
N ILE A 247 -19.06 2.23 -12.98
CA ILE A 247 -20.23 2.50 -13.82
C ILE A 247 -19.97 3.78 -14.64
N ASP A 248 -19.32 4.77 -14.03
CA ASP A 248 -18.97 6.04 -14.63
C ASP A 248 -17.46 6.22 -14.66
N LEU A 249 -16.94 6.61 -15.80
CA LEU A 249 -15.55 7.02 -15.99
C LEU A 249 -15.51 8.54 -16.08
N ASP A 250 -14.98 9.17 -15.03
CA ASP A 250 -14.56 10.57 -15.09
C ASP A 250 -13.06 10.60 -15.47
N VAL A 251 -12.77 11.13 -16.64
CA VAL A 251 -11.41 11.17 -17.23
C VAL A 251 -10.89 12.60 -17.22
#